data_7d404dc137a7995b0a8c7bcba2f25346
#
_entry.id   7d404dc137a7995b0a8c7bcba2f25346
#
_cell.length_a   1.000
_cell.length_b   1.000
_cell.length_c   1.000
_cell.angle_alpha   90.00
_cell.angle_beta   90.00
_cell.angle_gamma   90.00
#
_symmetry.space_group_name_H-M   'P 1'
#
loop_
_entity.id
_entity.type
_entity.pdbx_description
1 polymer ?
#
loop_
_entity_poly.entity_id
_entity_poly.type
_entity_poly.pdbx_seq_one_letter_code
_entity_poly.pdbx_strand_id
1 'polypeptide(L)'
;MKFNGIVSAVAGIAVCATAATAQVCQGDLSFRGSQKHVGAALGTSSNSTSFGGGLTVGHPKGWYEGGSVGMVSYDGVDSKSVAVGGGIGYAMPLQNRSKWQVCPGATLSLGFGPSFDVGGTTAHASSQTAALGVSLGTSMPMSKTVSILPFGSASLAHTRAALKVNGTSTSASDNYAVFGMGAGFQFSPNLVVRPSLSLLAGADQGVDNTIFGLSLSWGVGH
;
A
#
# COMPACT_ATOMS: atom_id res chain seq x y z
N MET A 1 7.73 24.12 17.67
CA MET A 1 7.85 22.98 16.75
C MET A 1 6.47 22.70 16.20
N LYS A 2 6.30 22.71 14.89
CA LYS A 2 4.98 22.50 14.27
C LYS A 2 4.68 21.01 14.30
N PHE A 3 3.59 20.60 14.92
CA PHE A 3 3.07 19.23 15.02
C PHE A 3 2.83 18.58 13.63
N ASN A 4 2.71 19.40 12.59
CA ASN A 4 2.45 18.99 11.21
C ASN A 4 3.50 18.02 10.62
N GLY A 5 4.77 18.09 11.06
CA GLY A 5 5.81 17.20 10.54
C GLY A 5 5.68 15.72 10.99
N ILE A 6 4.98 15.45 12.10
CA ILE A 6 4.84 14.11 12.65
C ILE A 6 3.69 13.38 11.99
N VAL A 7 2.60 14.07 11.66
CA VAL A 7 1.46 13.50 10.92
C VAL A 7 1.90 13.10 9.50
N SER A 8 2.78 13.88 8.88
CA SER A 8 3.35 13.59 7.55
C SER A 8 4.14 12.28 7.51
N ALA A 9 4.93 12.02 8.55
CA ALA A 9 5.73 10.81 8.66
C ALA A 9 4.87 9.53 8.67
N VAL A 10 3.64 9.64 9.15
CA VAL A 10 2.75 8.50 9.38
C VAL A 10 1.91 8.16 8.14
N ALA A 11 1.53 9.14 7.32
CA ALA A 11 0.75 8.91 6.11
C ALA A 11 1.50 8.08 5.05
N GLY A 12 2.84 8.20 4.99
CA GLY A 12 3.70 7.41 4.10
C GLY A 12 3.64 5.90 4.37
N ILE A 13 3.33 5.47 5.59
CA ILE A 13 3.27 4.05 5.98
C ILE A 13 2.04 3.35 5.38
N ALA A 14 0.92 4.04 5.26
CA ALA A 14 -0.32 3.46 4.77
C ALA A 14 -0.23 2.99 3.31
N VAL A 15 0.57 3.67 2.48
CA VAL A 15 0.70 3.36 1.06
C VAL A 15 1.55 2.11 0.82
N CYS A 16 2.52 1.82 1.70
CA CYS A 16 3.33 0.61 1.57
C CYS A 16 2.55 -0.67 1.92
N ALA A 17 1.58 -0.59 2.82
CA ALA A 17 0.74 -1.73 3.19
C ALA A 17 -0.19 -2.19 2.06
N THR A 18 -0.50 -1.31 1.09
CA THR A 18 -1.35 -1.66 -0.05
C THR A 18 -0.64 -2.46 -1.15
N ALA A 19 0.69 -2.58 -1.08
CA ALA A 19 1.48 -3.28 -2.10
C ALA A 19 1.31 -4.81 -2.13
N ALA A 20 0.63 -5.39 -1.13
CA ALA A 20 0.51 -6.84 -0.98
C ALA A 20 -0.77 -7.45 -1.58
N THR A 21 -1.58 -6.68 -2.32
CA THR A 21 -2.83 -7.20 -2.90
C THR A 21 -2.64 -7.55 -4.37
N ALA A 22 -2.65 -8.83 -4.66
CA ALA A 22 -2.37 -9.39 -5.99
C ALA A 22 -3.66 -9.64 -6.77
N GLN A 23 -3.98 -8.78 -7.75
CA GLN A 23 -5.10 -8.96 -8.71
C GLN A 23 -4.85 -8.16 -10.00
N VAL A 24 -5.40 -8.63 -11.11
CA VAL A 24 -5.32 -7.92 -12.40
C VAL A 24 -5.84 -6.49 -12.30
N CYS A 25 -6.88 -6.25 -11.51
CA CYS A 25 -7.41 -4.91 -11.22
C CYS A 25 -6.46 -4.01 -10.42
N GLN A 26 -5.38 -4.56 -9.91
CA GLN A 26 -4.30 -3.86 -9.21
C GLN A 26 -2.95 -4.01 -9.93
N GLY A 27 -2.98 -4.48 -11.18
CA GLY A 27 -1.78 -4.70 -11.98
C GLY A 27 -0.95 -5.91 -11.54
N ASP A 28 -1.57 -6.92 -10.96
CA ASP A 28 -0.89 -8.11 -10.45
C ASP A 28 -1.52 -9.42 -10.97
N LEU A 29 -0.95 -10.57 -10.60
CA LEU A 29 -1.40 -11.90 -11.02
C LEU A 29 -2.85 -12.17 -10.63
N SER A 30 -3.57 -12.94 -11.45
CA SER A 30 -4.94 -13.32 -11.16
C SER A 30 -5.02 -14.53 -10.22
N PHE A 31 -5.87 -14.47 -9.19
CA PHE A 31 -6.14 -15.57 -8.26
C PHE A 31 -7.17 -16.61 -8.78
N ARG A 32 -7.41 -16.71 -10.06
CA ARG A 32 -8.27 -17.77 -10.59
C ARG A 32 -7.62 -19.14 -10.34
N GLY A 33 -7.71 -19.64 -9.12
CA GLY A 33 -7.15 -20.94 -8.76
C GLY A 33 -6.51 -21.04 -7.38
N SER A 34 -6.91 -20.22 -6.40
CA SER A 34 -6.41 -20.31 -5.02
C SER A 34 -4.88 -20.18 -4.91
N GLN A 35 -4.30 -19.24 -5.62
CA GLN A 35 -2.86 -19.02 -5.61
C GLN A 35 -2.45 -18.15 -4.42
N LYS A 36 -1.28 -18.45 -3.88
CA LYS A 36 -0.60 -17.62 -2.88
C LYS A 36 0.44 -16.76 -3.60
N HIS A 37 0.47 -15.47 -3.32
CA HIS A 37 1.48 -14.57 -3.87
C HIS A 37 2.33 -13.99 -2.74
N VAL A 38 3.63 -14.07 -2.91
CA VAL A 38 4.60 -13.38 -2.07
C VAL A 38 5.09 -12.17 -2.84
N GLY A 39 5.16 -11.02 -2.20
CA GLY A 39 5.59 -9.79 -2.83
C GLY A 39 6.60 -9.01 -2.02
N ALA A 40 7.38 -8.19 -2.71
CA ALA A 40 8.21 -7.16 -2.14
C ALA A 40 7.90 -5.82 -2.83
N ALA A 41 8.01 -4.73 -2.11
CA ALA A 41 7.76 -3.40 -2.65
C ALA A 41 8.74 -2.37 -2.11
N LEU A 42 9.06 -1.41 -2.96
CA LEU A 42 9.78 -0.19 -2.65
C LEU A 42 8.88 0.99 -2.96
N GLY A 43 8.92 2.01 -2.13
CA GLY A 43 8.22 3.27 -2.35
C GLY A 43 9.14 4.44 -2.04
N THR A 44 9.01 5.53 -2.79
CA THR A 44 9.76 6.76 -2.53
C THR A 44 8.85 7.96 -2.74
N SER A 45 9.03 8.95 -1.90
CA SER A 45 8.43 10.28 -1.98
C SER A 45 9.54 11.32 -1.83
N SER A 46 9.21 12.61 -1.78
CA SER A 46 10.21 13.67 -1.61
C SER A 46 10.97 13.59 -0.28
N ASN A 47 10.37 13.03 0.77
CA ASN A 47 10.93 13.07 2.14
C ASN A 47 11.02 11.68 2.79
N SER A 48 10.71 10.60 2.06
CA SER A 48 10.75 9.26 2.63
C SER A 48 11.02 8.17 1.62
N THR A 49 11.63 7.10 2.10
CA THR A 49 11.79 5.86 1.36
C THR A 49 11.24 4.72 2.20
N SER A 50 10.49 3.85 1.57
CA SER A 50 9.86 2.70 2.22
C SER A 50 10.21 1.42 1.49
N PHE A 51 10.31 0.34 2.26
CA PHE A 51 10.41 -0.99 1.69
C PHE A 51 9.60 -1.98 2.53
N GLY A 52 9.06 -3.01 1.87
CA GLY A 52 8.26 -3.99 2.58
C GLY A 52 8.03 -5.25 1.76
N GLY A 53 7.38 -6.21 2.41
CA GLY A 53 6.97 -7.45 1.77
C GLY A 53 5.64 -7.95 2.34
N GLY A 54 5.03 -8.88 1.63
CA GLY A 54 3.74 -9.41 2.05
C GLY A 54 3.38 -10.72 1.38
N LEU A 55 2.31 -11.30 1.89
CA LEU A 55 1.67 -12.49 1.37
C LEU A 55 0.21 -12.18 1.08
N THR A 56 -0.27 -12.63 -0.06
CA THR A 56 -1.69 -12.56 -0.42
C THR A 56 -2.19 -13.93 -0.82
N VAL A 57 -3.39 -14.26 -0.41
CA VAL A 57 -4.08 -15.52 -0.73
C VAL A 57 -5.37 -15.20 -1.47
N GLY A 58 -5.55 -15.79 -2.64
CA GLY A 58 -6.78 -15.71 -3.40
C GLY A 58 -7.65 -16.94 -3.23
N HIS A 59 -8.96 -16.75 -3.38
CA HIS A 59 -9.97 -17.80 -3.28
C HIS A 59 -10.69 -17.99 -4.62
N PRO A 60 -11.17 -19.20 -4.95
CA PRO A 60 -11.82 -19.49 -6.25
C PRO A 60 -13.04 -18.62 -6.55
N LYS A 61 -13.71 -18.09 -5.51
CA LYS A 61 -14.89 -17.22 -5.62
C LYS A 61 -14.55 -15.75 -5.87
N GLY A 62 -13.27 -15.40 -6.05
CA GLY A 62 -12.81 -14.04 -6.31
C GLY A 62 -12.42 -13.23 -5.07
N TRP A 63 -12.64 -13.75 -3.86
CA TRP A 63 -12.14 -13.12 -2.64
C TRP A 63 -10.62 -13.28 -2.54
N TYR A 64 -9.98 -12.28 -1.99
CA TYR A 64 -8.57 -12.32 -1.64
C TYR A 64 -8.32 -11.57 -0.33
N GLU A 65 -7.32 -12.00 0.39
CA GLU A 65 -6.86 -11.41 1.63
C GLU A 65 -5.34 -11.42 1.68
N GLY A 66 -4.75 -10.50 2.41
CA GLY A 66 -3.29 -10.44 2.51
C GLY A 66 -2.82 -9.70 3.74
N GLY A 67 -1.56 -9.94 4.07
CA GLY A 67 -0.84 -9.25 5.11
C GLY A 67 0.52 -8.78 4.64
N SER A 68 1.02 -7.70 5.22
CA SER A 68 2.30 -7.11 4.88
C SER A 68 3.02 -6.56 6.10
N VAL A 69 4.33 -6.47 5.98
CA VAL A 69 5.21 -5.77 6.90
C VAL A 69 6.15 -4.88 6.09
N GLY A 70 6.45 -3.70 6.61
CA GLY A 70 7.35 -2.76 5.95
C GLY A 70 8.06 -1.85 6.93
N MET A 71 9.05 -1.15 6.40
CA MET A 71 9.80 -0.11 7.09
C MET A 71 9.82 1.17 6.27
N VAL A 72 9.81 2.31 6.96
CA VAL A 72 9.92 3.63 6.35
C VAL A 72 11.07 4.37 7.01
N SER A 73 11.94 4.91 6.17
CA SER A 73 12.99 5.86 6.54
C SER A 73 12.54 7.26 6.11
N TYR A 74 12.74 8.24 6.98
CA TYR A 74 12.44 9.65 6.70
C TYR A 74 13.75 10.44 6.60
N ASP A 75 13.81 11.38 5.66
CA ASP A 75 14.98 12.23 5.50
C ASP A 75 15.16 13.12 6.73
N GLY A 76 16.37 13.17 7.25
CA GLY A 76 16.70 13.94 8.46
C GLY A 76 16.26 13.31 9.79
N VAL A 77 15.82 12.05 9.79
CA VAL A 77 15.46 11.29 11.00
C VAL A 77 16.25 9.97 11.03
N ASP A 78 17.12 9.79 12.03
CA ASP A 78 17.97 8.61 12.13
C ASP A 78 17.20 7.31 12.46
N SER A 79 15.98 7.43 13.02
CA SER A 79 15.16 6.27 13.36
C SER A 79 14.14 5.91 12.29
N LYS A 80 13.88 4.61 12.14
CA LYS A 80 12.95 4.05 11.16
C LYS A 80 11.61 3.72 11.82
N SER A 81 10.54 3.80 11.02
CA SER A 81 9.22 3.29 11.41
C SER A 81 9.02 1.89 10.84
N VAL A 82 8.31 1.05 11.59
CA VAL A 82 7.85 -0.27 11.13
C VAL A 82 6.34 -0.23 11.01
N ALA A 83 5.81 -0.82 9.94
CA ALA A 83 4.38 -0.96 9.75
C ALA A 83 4.01 -2.41 9.51
N VAL A 84 2.85 -2.81 10.04
CA VAL A 84 2.18 -4.06 9.71
C VAL A 84 0.80 -3.73 9.18
N GLY A 85 0.35 -4.46 8.17
CA GLY A 85 -0.95 -4.22 7.57
C GLY A 85 -1.59 -5.47 7.04
N GLY A 86 -2.87 -5.36 6.75
CA GLY A 86 -3.64 -6.41 6.10
C GLY A 86 -4.77 -5.81 5.28
N GLY A 87 -5.33 -6.62 4.39
CA GLY A 87 -6.44 -6.20 3.56
C GLY A 87 -7.25 -7.37 3.05
N ILE A 88 -8.46 -7.05 2.64
CA ILE A 88 -9.40 -7.96 1.99
C ILE A 88 -10.00 -7.27 0.78
N GLY A 89 -10.29 -8.03 -0.25
CA GLY A 89 -10.96 -7.52 -1.43
C GLY A 89 -11.69 -8.60 -2.22
N TYR A 90 -12.36 -8.16 -3.26
CA TYR A 90 -13.13 -9.04 -4.13
C TYR A 90 -12.95 -8.67 -5.60
N ALA A 91 -12.52 -9.60 -6.42
CA ALA A 91 -12.33 -9.40 -7.86
C ALA A 91 -13.60 -9.74 -8.64
N MET A 92 -14.21 -8.74 -9.24
CA MET A 92 -15.41 -8.86 -10.07
C MET A 92 -15.06 -8.65 -11.55
N PRO A 93 -15.38 -9.57 -12.46
CA PRO A 93 -15.34 -9.27 -13.89
C PRO A 93 -16.47 -8.28 -14.22
N LEU A 94 -16.17 -7.23 -15.00
CA LEU A 94 -17.17 -6.22 -15.40
C LEU A 94 -18.28 -6.78 -16.31
N GLN A 95 -17.95 -7.78 -17.13
CA GLN A 95 -18.89 -8.50 -18.00
C GLN A 95 -18.34 -9.91 -18.29
N ASN A 96 -19.20 -10.86 -18.60
CA ASN A 96 -18.83 -12.26 -18.86
C ASN A 96 -17.76 -12.49 -19.95
N ARG A 97 -17.51 -11.52 -20.82
CA ARG A 97 -16.48 -11.55 -21.89
C ARG A 97 -15.42 -10.46 -21.76
N SER A 98 -15.53 -9.60 -20.76
CA SER A 98 -14.59 -8.50 -20.55
C SER A 98 -13.32 -9.01 -19.84
N LYS A 99 -12.16 -8.56 -20.31
CA LYS A 99 -10.89 -8.74 -19.60
C LYS A 99 -10.72 -7.74 -18.42
N TRP A 100 -11.66 -6.80 -18.28
CA TRP A 100 -11.66 -5.81 -17.22
C TRP A 100 -12.19 -6.39 -15.90
N GLN A 101 -11.53 -6.04 -14.84
CA GLN A 101 -11.90 -6.41 -13.47
C GLN A 101 -11.99 -5.17 -12.60
N VAL A 102 -13.00 -5.15 -11.72
CA VAL A 102 -13.15 -4.17 -10.65
C VAL A 102 -12.94 -4.89 -9.32
N CYS A 103 -12.17 -4.27 -8.44
CA CYS A 103 -11.87 -4.84 -7.12
C CYS A 103 -12.16 -3.81 -6.02
N PRO A 104 -13.35 -3.85 -5.40
CA PRO A 104 -13.53 -3.22 -4.11
C PRO A 104 -12.67 -3.90 -3.05
N GLY A 105 -12.18 -3.13 -2.10
CA GLY A 105 -11.35 -3.65 -1.03
C GLY A 105 -11.25 -2.72 0.16
N ALA A 106 -10.78 -3.29 1.27
CA ALA A 106 -10.52 -2.60 2.51
C ALA A 106 -9.12 -2.97 3.02
N THR A 107 -8.43 -2.02 3.63
CA THR A 107 -7.13 -2.23 4.26
C THR A 107 -7.08 -1.61 5.63
N LEU A 108 -6.27 -2.21 6.50
CA LEU A 108 -5.93 -1.70 7.82
C LEU A 108 -4.42 -1.81 8.00
N SER A 109 -3.79 -0.76 8.52
CA SER A 109 -2.37 -0.77 8.87
C SER A 109 -2.10 -0.13 10.22
N LEU A 110 -1.07 -0.63 10.89
CA LEU A 110 -0.55 -0.14 12.15
C LEU A 110 0.91 0.24 11.94
N GLY A 111 1.28 1.47 12.31
CA GLY A 111 2.66 1.95 12.25
C GLY A 111 3.22 2.16 13.65
N PHE A 112 4.50 1.81 13.83
CA PHE A 112 5.25 1.91 15.07
C PHE A 112 6.57 2.66 14.84
N GLY A 113 6.82 3.71 15.62
CA GLY A 113 8.01 4.57 15.50
C GLY A 113 7.77 5.80 14.61
N PRO A 114 8.77 6.65 14.41
CA PRO A 114 10.08 6.61 15.07
C PRO A 114 10.02 6.98 16.55
N SER A 115 11.08 6.62 17.29
CA SER A 115 11.34 7.21 18.62
C SER A 115 12.39 8.29 18.47
N PHE A 116 12.20 9.41 19.12
CA PHE A 116 13.13 10.56 19.06
C PHE A 116 13.17 11.30 20.39
N ASP A 117 14.30 11.94 20.69
CA ASP A 117 14.46 12.71 21.90
C ASP A 117 13.97 14.16 21.73
N VAL A 118 13.14 14.60 22.67
CA VAL A 118 12.63 15.97 22.76
C VAL A 118 13.00 16.51 24.14
N GLY A 119 14.05 17.36 24.19
CA GLY A 119 14.47 17.98 25.45
C GLY A 119 14.87 16.99 26.55
N GLY A 120 15.55 15.90 26.18
CA GLY A 120 15.99 14.85 27.14
C GLY A 120 14.91 13.83 27.48
N THR A 121 13.81 13.80 26.74
CA THR A 121 12.72 12.85 26.93
C THR A 121 12.44 12.10 25.63
N THR A 122 12.33 10.78 25.71
CA THR A 122 12.01 9.96 24.54
C THR A 122 10.52 10.07 24.19
N ALA A 123 10.26 10.45 22.95
CA ALA A 123 8.94 10.48 22.35
C ALA A 123 8.75 9.23 21.44
N HIS A 124 7.58 8.63 21.48
CA HIS A 124 7.20 7.48 20.62
C HIS A 124 6.03 7.86 19.74
N ALA A 125 6.20 7.68 18.44
CA ALA A 125 5.12 7.87 17.48
C ALA A 125 4.45 6.52 17.15
N SER A 126 3.16 6.55 16.87
CA SER A 126 2.40 5.41 16.36
C SER A 126 1.27 5.88 15.45
N SER A 127 0.79 4.99 14.58
CA SER A 127 -0.30 5.31 13.67
C SER A 127 -1.21 4.13 13.42
N GLN A 128 -2.44 4.44 13.04
CA GLN A 128 -3.43 3.50 12.53
C GLN A 128 -4.05 4.10 11.28
N THR A 129 -4.13 3.33 10.20
CA THR A 129 -4.78 3.77 8.98
C THR A 129 -5.76 2.70 8.52
N ALA A 130 -7.00 3.11 8.28
CA ALA A 130 -8.02 2.29 7.62
C ALA A 130 -8.37 2.93 6.27
N ALA A 131 -8.48 2.13 5.22
CA ALA A 131 -8.88 2.62 3.91
C ALA A 131 -9.90 1.70 3.26
N LEU A 132 -10.82 2.31 2.50
CA LEU A 132 -11.80 1.65 1.65
C LEU A 132 -11.64 2.18 0.24
N GLY A 133 -11.63 1.31 -0.75
CA GLY A 133 -11.40 1.74 -2.12
C GLY A 133 -11.85 0.75 -3.18
N VAL A 134 -11.64 1.16 -4.40
CA VAL A 134 -11.91 0.36 -5.59
C VAL A 134 -10.73 0.49 -6.55
N SER A 135 -10.38 -0.60 -7.20
CA SER A 135 -9.42 -0.60 -8.31
C SER A 135 -10.05 -1.19 -9.57
N LEU A 136 -9.56 -0.75 -10.71
CA LEU A 136 -9.96 -1.18 -12.04
C LEU A 136 -8.71 -1.53 -12.84
N GLY A 137 -8.69 -2.67 -13.51
CA GLY A 137 -7.59 -3.06 -14.36
C GLY A 137 -7.96 -4.12 -15.37
N THR A 138 -7.02 -4.41 -16.26
CA THR A 138 -7.19 -5.39 -17.33
C THR A 138 -5.87 -6.08 -17.66
N SER A 139 -5.94 -7.20 -18.37
CA SER A 139 -4.77 -7.91 -18.89
C SER A 139 -4.72 -7.81 -20.41
N MET A 140 -3.60 -7.32 -20.93
CA MET A 140 -3.34 -7.14 -22.36
C MET A 140 -2.07 -7.92 -22.73
N PRO A 141 -2.17 -9.00 -23.57
CA PRO A 141 -0.98 -9.69 -24.04
C PRO A 141 -0.18 -8.79 -24.98
N MET A 142 1.11 -8.61 -24.71
CA MET A 142 2.06 -7.90 -25.58
C MET A 142 2.82 -8.85 -26.49
N SER A 143 3.12 -10.04 -25.99
CA SER A 143 3.79 -11.11 -26.71
C SER A 143 3.31 -12.48 -26.22
N LYS A 144 3.92 -13.56 -26.71
CA LYS A 144 3.63 -14.93 -26.22
C LYS A 144 4.01 -15.13 -24.75
N THR A 145 4.94 -14.35 -24.22
CA THR A 145 5.50 -14.52 -22.88
C THR A 145 5.31 -13.33 -21.96
N VAL A 146 4.89 -12.16 -22.49
CA VAL A 146 4.75 -10.94 -21.72
C VAL A 146 3.33 -10.37 -21.84
N SER A 147 2.71 -10.07 -20.72
CA SER A 147 1.45 -9.32 -20.64
C SER A 147 1.65 -8.05 -19.84
N ILE A 148 0.94 -6.98 -20.23
CA ILE A 148 0.83 -5.75 -19.45
C ILE A 148 -0.51 -5.76 -18.71
N LEU A 149 -0.49 -5.31 -17.46
CA LEU A 149 -1.63 -5.29 -16.54
C LEU A 149 -1.85 -3.84 -16.08
N PRO A 150 -2.38 -2.93 -16.94
CA PRO A 150 -2.65 -1.56 -16.53
C PRO A 150 -3.78 -1.52 -15.50
N PHE A 151 -3.65 -0.61 -14.53
CA PHE A 151 -4.63 -0.43 -13.47
C PHE A 151 -4.73 1.02 -13.01
N GLY A 152 -5.88 1.35 -12.42
CA GLY A 152 -6.12 2.56 -11.68
C GLY A 152 -6.91 2.25 -10.41
N SER A 153 -6.76 3.06 -9.37
CA SER A 153 -7.44 2.88 -8.09
C SER A 153 -7.83 4.22 -7.48
N ALA A 154 -8.88 4.20 -6.67
CA ALA A 154 -9.29 5.29 -5.81
C ALA A 154 -9.71 4.75 -4.45
N SER A 155 -9.28 5.38 -3.37
CA SER A 155 -9.64 5.00 -2.02
C SER A 155 -9.81 6.22 -1.12
N LEU A 156 -10.59 6.06 -0.06
CA LEU A 156 -10.69 6.99 1.05
C LEU A 156 -9.99 6.36 2.25
N ALA A 157 -9.10 7.11 2.86
CA ALA A 157 -8.32 6.69 4.00
C ALA A 157 -8.62 7.57 5.22
N HIS A 158 -8.68 6.93 6.38
CA HIS A 158 -8.70 7.57 7.68
C HIS A 158 -7.45 7.17 8.44
N THR A 159 -6.65 8.14 8.84
CA THR A 159 -5.43 7.92 9.61
C THR A 159 -5.54 8.60 10.97
N ARG A 160 -5.16 7.88 12.01
CA ARG A 160 -4.95 8.42 13.36
C ARG A 160 -3.48 8.24 13.73
N ALA A 161 -2.82 9.35 14.03
CA ALA A 161 -1.45 9.39 14.55
C ALA A 161 -1.46 9.74 16.04
N ALA A 162 -0.60 9.11 16.82
CA ALA A 162 -0.42 9.41 18.24
C ALA A 162 1.06 9.59 18.55
N LEU A 163 1.36 10.58 19.39
CA LEU A 163 2.67 10.86 19.96
C LEU A 163 2.58 10.73 21.47
N LYS A 164 3.42 9.88 22.05
CA LYS A 164 3.52 9.68 23.50
C LYS A 164 4.84 10.25 24.02
N VAL A 165 4.76 11.20 24.95
CA VAL A 165 5.91 11.86 25.61
C VAL A 165 5.66 11.83 27.11
N ASN A 166 6.56 11.32 27.91
CA ASN A 166 6.44 11.25 29.39
C ASN A 166 5.10 10.68 29.89
N GLY A 167 4.57 9.66 29.22
CA GLY A 167 3.29 9.08 29.62
C GLY A 167 2.06 9.85 29.15
N THR A 168 2.20 11.07 28.67
CA THR A 168 1.11 11.86 28.05
C THR A 168 1.01 11.54 26.57
N SER A 169 -0.19 11.24 26.08
CA SER A 169 -0.45 10.94 24.67
C SER A 169 -1.27 12.05 24.03
N THR A 170 -0.79 12.54 22.90
CA THR A 170 -1.53 13.45 22.02
C THR A 170 -1.80 12.74 20.70
N SER A 171 -3.00 12.88 20.14
CA SER A 171 -3.36 12.26 18.86
C SER A 171 -4.00 13.27 17.93
N ALA A 172 -3.76 13.07 16.64
CA ALA A 172 -4.42 13.77 15.54
C ALA A 172 -4.98 12.73 14.56
N SER A 173 -6.02 13.09 13.84
CA SER A 173 -6.59 12.25 12.79
C SER A 173 -6.83 13.06 11.52
N ASP A 174 -6.72 12.39 10.39
CA ASP A 174 -6.90 12.96 9.06
C ASP A 174 -7.68 12.02 8.14
N ASN A 175 -8.42 12.60 7.19
CA ASN A 175 -9.14 11.91 6.14
C ASN A 175 -8.68 12.43 4.78
N TYR A 176 -8.26 11.53 3.91
CA TYR A 176 -7.77 11.90 2.59
C TYR A 176 -8.16 10.88 1.54
N ALA A 177 -8.16 11.30 0.28
CA ALA A 177 -8.31 10.39 -0.85
C ALA A 177 -6.94 9.99 -1.39
N VAL A 178 -6.82 8.73 -1.84
CA VAL A 178 -5.63 8.21 -2.52
C VAL A 178 -6.04 7.75 -3.91
N PHE A 179 -5.39 8.30 -4.92
CA PHE A 179 -5.54 7.89 -6.32
C PHE A 179 -4.26 7.19 -6.74
N GLY A 180 -4.39 5.96 -7.22
CA GLY A 180 -3.28 5.15 -7.68
C GLY A 180 -3.41 4.82 -9.16
N MET A 181 -2.28 4.73 -9.87
CA MET A 181 -2.20 4.21 -11.22
C MET A 181 -0.88 3.50 -11.46
N GLY A 182 -0.85 2.61 -12.43
CA GLY A 182 0.37 1.90 -12.80
C GLY A 182 0.13 0.82 -13.83
N ALA A 183 1.15 0.01 -14.02
CA ALA A 183 1.07 -1.15 -14.91
C ALA A 183 1.94 -2.29 -14.37
N GLY A 184 1.36 -3.48 -14.25
CA GLY A 184 2.11 -4.72 -14.03
C GLY A 184 2.68 -5.24 -15.34
N PHE A 185 3.92 -5.69 -15.31
CA PHE A 185 4.56 -6.42 -16.42
C PHE A 185 4.71 -7.86 -15.98
N GLN A 186 3.87 -8.72 -16.54
CA GLN A 186 3.90 -10.15 -16.28
C GLN A 186 4.85 -10.82 -17.24
N PHE A 187 5.99 -11.33 -16.75
CA PHE A 187 7.04 -12.01 -17.54
C PHE A 187 6.89 -13.52 -17.57
N SER A 188 6.17 -14.08 -16.61
CA SER A 188 5.82 -15.49 -16.55
C SER A 188 4.45 -15.66 -15.88
N PRO A 189 3.84 -16.84 -15.90
CA PRO A 189 2.59 -17.07 -15.16
C PRO A 189 2.65 -16.71 -13.68
N ASN A 190 3.86 -16.69 -13.11
CA ASN A 190 4.08 -16.51 -11.67
C ASN A 190 4.88 -15.26 -11.30
N LEU A 191 5.27 -14.40 -12.25
CA LEU A 191 6.13 -13.25 -11.95
C LEU A 191 5.57 -11.96 -12.56
N VAL A 192 5.35 -10.95 -11.71
CA VAL A 192 4.98 -9.60 -12.12
C VAL A 192 5.92 -8.58 -11.49
N VAL A 193 6.33 -7.59 -12.28
CA VAL A 193 6.98 -6.35 -11.83
C VAL A 193 6.02 -5.19 -12.09
N ARG A 194 5.76 -4.35 -11.08
CA ARG A 194 4.72 -3.33 -11.14
C ARG A 194 5.23 -1.96 -10.68
N PRO A 195 5.61 -1.06 -11.59
CA PRO A 195 5.71 0.36 -11.30
C PRO A 195 4.33 0.97 -11.05
N SER A 196 4.27 1.91 -10.12
CA SER A 196 3.04 2.61 -9.73
C SER A 196 3.31 4.03 -9.29
N LEU A 197 2.28 4.85 -9.37
CA LEU A 197 2.22 6.23 -8.88
C LEU A 197 0.98 6.36 -8.02
N SER A 198 1.12 6.95 -6.84
CA SER A 198 0.00 7.29 -5.95
C SER A 198 0.00 8.78 -5.66
N LEU A 199 -1.19 9.38 -5.70
CA LEU A 199 -1.45 10.78 -5.40
C LEU A 199 -2.38 10.86 -4.19
N LEU A 200 -2.00 11.64 -3.18
CA LEU A 200 -2.81 11.91 -1.99
C LEU A 200 -3.49 13.27 -2.16
N ALA A 201 -4.80 13.31 -1.96
CA ALA A 201 -5.60 14.52 -2.05
C ALA A 201 -6.38 14.76 -0.75
N GLY A 202 -6.30 15.98 -0.23
CA GLY A 202 -6.95 16.37 1.02
C GLY A 202 -6.16 16.01 2.28
N ALA A 203 -4.95 15.48 2.15
CA ALA A 203 -4.06 15.30 3.29
C ALA A 203 -3.55 16.66 3.79
N ASP A 204 -3.31 16.77 5.10
CA ASP A 204 -2.80 18.00 5.73
C ASP A 204 -1.48 18.47 5.10
N GLN A 205 -1.23 19.79 5.15
CA GLN A 205 -0.01 20.38 4.62
C GLN A 205 1.23 19.79 5.30
N GLY A 206 2.15 19.25 4.47
CA GLY A 206 3.39 18.63 4.92
C GLY A 206 3.45 17.11 4.66
N VAL A 207 2.39 16.52 4.14
CA VAL A 207 2.39 15.14 3.61
C VAL A 207 2.84 15.19 2.15
N ASP A 208 3.75 14.29 1.77
CA ASP A 208 4.10 14.11 0.36
C ASP A 208 2.89 13.64 -0.43
N ASN A 209 2.43 14.47 -1.35
CA ASN A 209 1.23 14.20 -2.14
C ASN A 209 1.48 13.16 -3.25
N THR A 210 2.74 12.81 -3.51
CA THR A 210 3.11 11.92 -4.62
C THR A 210 4.07 10.84 -4.14
N ILE A 211 3.74 9.59 -4.42
CA ILE A 211 4.56 8.44 -4.05
C ILE A 211 4.76 7.58 -5.30
N PHE A 212 6.03 7.34 -5.64
CA PHE A 212 6.42 6.37 -6.66
C PHE A 212 6.66 5.02 -6.01
N GLY A 213 6.13 3.97 -6.61
CA GLY A 213 6.25 2.61 -6.13
C GLY A 213 6.81 1.67 -7.20
N LEU A 214 7.56 0.67 -6.75
CA LEU A 214 7.97 -0.48 -7.54
C LEU A 214 7.72 -1.73 -6.72
N SER A 215 6.97 -2.68 -7.24
CA SER A 215 6.73 -3.95 -6.56
C SER A 215 7.03 -5.14 -7.46
N LEU A 216 7.40 -6.23 -6.80
CA LEU A 216 7.64 -7.54 -7.37
C LEU A 216 6.68 -8.53 -6.70
N SER A 217 5.96 -9.31 -7.49
CA SER A 217 5.07 -10.36 -6.98
C SER A 217 5.41 -11.70 -7.61
N TRP A 218 5.45 -12.73 -6.78
CA TRP A 218 5.72 -14.11 -7.17
C TRP A 218 4.60 -15.02 -6.72
N GLY A 219 3.98 -15.75 -7.66
CA GLY A 219 3.00 -16.79 -7.39
C GLY A 219 3.66 -18.06 -6.84
N VAL A 220 3.19 -18.55 -5.69
CA VAL A 220 3.71 -19.75 -5.01
C VAL A 220 2.61 -20.81 -4.92
N GLY A 221 2.88 -21.98 -5.45
CA GLY A 221 2.00 -23.15 -5.38
C GLY A 221 0.86 -23.13 -6.42
N HIS A 222 0.65 -24.28 -7.00
CA HIS A 222 -0.54 -24.71 -7.74
C HIS A 222 -1.39 -25.58 -6.82
#